data_930c95d261dc410792782b20e4d2f8c3
#
_entry.id   930c95d261dc410792782b20e4d2f8c3
#
_cell.length_a   1.000
_cell.length_b   1.000
_cell.length_c   1.000
_cell.angle_alpha   90.00
_cell.angle_beta   90.00
_cell.angle_gamma   90.00
#
_symmetry.space_group_name_H-M   'P 1'
#
loop_
_entity.id
_entity.type
_entity.pdbx_description
1 polymer ?
#
loop_
_entity_poly.entity_id
_entity_poly.type
_entity_poly.pdbx_seq_one_letter_code
_entity_poly.pdbx_strand_id
1 'polypeptide(L)'
;RLIGAPPGYVGYDQGGLLTEAAVKNPHSVIQLDEIEKAHPEVFNVLLQVMDHGTLTDNNGRVASFKNVVLIMTTNSGAQEMARNSMGFQKQDNSSDGVEVIKKAFSPEFRNRLDAIVQFDSLPEEVILTIVDKFLTEVQAQLDEKQVTLEVDDDARLWLSRRGYDEKMGARPMYRIIQDKIKKPLAEELIFGELSKNGGSVII
;
A
#
# COMPACT_ATOMS: atom_id res chain seq x y z
N ARG A 1 6.79 -14.65 -16.95
CA ARG A 1 5.47 -14.19 -17.43
C ARG A 1 5.42 -12.71 -17.81
N LEU A 2 6.25 -11.84 -17.23
CA LEU A 2 6.23 -10.41 -17.55
C LEU A 2 6.52 -10.13 -19.04
N ILE A 3 7.49 -10.85 -19.61
CA ILE A 3 7.92 -10.76 -21.02
C ILE A 3 7.49 -11.97 -21.86
N GLY A 4 6.56 -12.79 -21.38
CA GLY A 4 6.10 -14.02 -22.04
C GLY A 4 6.95 -15.25 -21.70
N ALA A 5 6.53 -16.41 -22.17
CA ALA A 5 7.25 -17.65 -22.03
C ALA A 5 8.30 -17.80 -23.16
N PRO A 6 9.46 -18.46 -22.93
CA PRO A 6 10.43 -18.75 -23.98
C PRO A 6 9.85 -19.70 -25.04
N PRO A 7 10.43 -19.72 -26.26
CA PRO A 7 10.02 -20.66 -27.30
C PRO A 7 10.08 -22.11 -26.82
N GLY A 8 9.04 -22.89 -27.12
CA GLY A 8 8.93 -24.30 -26.74
C GLY A 8 8.30 -24.56 -25.36
N TYR A 9 7.96 -23.52 -24.59
CA TYR A 9 7.25 -23.66 -23.31
C TYR A 9 5.75 -23.40 -23.46
N VAL A 10 4.96 -24.00 -22.57
CA VAL A 10 3.50 -23.77 -22.50
C VAL A 10 3.23 -22.29 -22.23
N GLY A 11 2.39 -21.68 -23.07
CA GLY A 11 2.06 -20.25 -22.98
C GLY A 11 2.97 -19.32 -23.82
N TYR A 12 3.82 -19.86 -24.70
CA TYR A 12 4.62 -19.06 -25.64
C TYR A 12 3.76 -18.17 -26.53
N ASP A 13 2.59 -18.67 -26.98
CA ASP A 13 1.65 -17.90 -27.81
C ASP A 13 0.98 -16.75 -27.05
N GLN A 14 1.08 -16.74 -25.73
CA GLN A 14 0.64 -15.64 -24.89
C GLN A 14 1.77 -14.63 -24.78
N GLY A 15 1.51 -13.39 -25.17
CA GLY A 15 2.48 -12.29 -25.02
C GLY A 15 2.87 -12.02 -23.58
N GLY A 16 3.87 -11.17 -23.37
CA GLY A 16 4.26 -10.76 -22.03
C GLY A 16 3.18 -9.89 -21.37
N LEU A 17 2.83 -10.20 -20.13
CA LEU A 17 1.81 -9.45 -19.38
C LEU A 17 2.12 -7.94 -19.34
N LEU A 18 3.40 -7.59 -19.18
CA LEU A 18 3.83 -6.21 -19.08
C LEU A 18 3.77 -5.50 -20.45
N THR A 19 4.21 -6.18 -21.51
CA THR A 19 4.16 -5.65 -22.88
C THR A 19 2.73 -5.51 -23.37
N GLU A 20 1.87 -6.49 -23.12
CA GLU A 20 0.44 -6.41 -23.45
C GLU A 20 -0.29 -5.28 -22.72
N ALA A 21 -0.03 -5.11 -21.42
CA ALA A 21 -0.61 -4.03 -20.63
C ALA A 21 -0.21 -2.65 -21.17
N ALA A 22 1.08 -2.44 -21.50
CA ALA A 22 1.59 -1.19 -22.03
C ALA A 22 1.08 -0.90 -23.46
N VAL A 23 0.94 -1.92 -24.32
CA VAL A 23 0.37 -1.75 -25.67
C VAL A 23 -1.11 -1.40 -25.59
N LYS A 24 -1.86 -2.04 -24.67
CA LYS A 24 -3.29 -1.77 -24.50
C LYS A 24 -3.56 -0.41 -23.87
N ASN A 25 -2.69 0.02 -22.95
CA ASN A 25 -2.83 1.28 -22.22
C ASN A 25 -1.50 2.06 -22.27
N PRO A 26 -1.19 2.75 -23.38
CA PRO A 26 0.10 3.40 -23.58
C PRO A 26 0.33 4.62 -22.67
N HIS A 27 -0.73 5.16 -22.05
CA HIS A 27 -0.68 6.22 -21.05
C HIS A 27 -1.21 5.65 -19.73
N SER A 28 -0.33 5.05 -18.94
CA SER A 28 -0.72 4.35 -17.71
C SER A 28 0.28 4.53 -16.59
N VAL A 29 -0.17 4.22 -15.39
CA VAL A 29 0.69 4.04 -14.22
C VAL A 29 0.83 2.55 -13.97
N ILE A 30 2.05 2.06 -13.94
CA ILE A 30 2.37 0.67 -13.60
C ILE A 30 3.00 0.66 -12.22
N GLN A 31 2.35 -0.02 -11.28
CA GLN A 31 2.86 -0.21 -9.92
C GLN A 31 3.38 -1.63 -9.75
N LEU A 32 4.63 -1.74 -9.29
CA LEU A 32 5.27 -2.98 -8.88
C LEU A 32 5.44 -2.97 -7.36
N ASP A 33 4.63 -3.76 -6.69
CA ASP A 33 4.62 -3.81 -5.23
C ASP A 33 5.64 -4.82 -4.71
N GLU A 34 6.33 -4.46 -3.62
CA GLU A 34 7.34 -5.29 -2.97
C GLU A 34 8.43 -5.79 -3.94
N ILE A 35 9.02 -4.86 -4.69
CA ILE A 35 9.99 -5.18 -5.75
C ILE A 35 11.21 -5.97 -5.24
N GLU A 36 11.57 -5.86 -3.97
CA GLU A 36 12.65 -6.62 -3.34
C GLU A 36 12.39 -8.13 -3.33
N LYS A 37 11.15 -8.55 -3.47
CA LYS A 37 10.77 -9.98 -3.54
C LYS A 37 10.79 -10.53 -4.98
N ALA A 38 11.03 -9.68 -5.96
CA ALA A 38 11.04 -10.07 -7.35
C ALA A 38 12.29 -10.88 -7.70
N HIS A 39 12.17 -11.76 -8.69
CA HIS A 39 13.32 -12.46 -9.23
C HIS A 39 14.33 -11.47 -9.85
N PRO A 40 15.65 -11.68 -9.72
CA PRO A 40 16.68 -10.77 -10.26
C PRO A 40 16.50 -10.39 -11.73
N GLU A 41 15.98 -11.27 -12.56
CA GLU A 41 15.68 -10.98 -13.97
C GLU A 41 14.67 -9.86 -14.18
N VAL A 42 13.78 -9.62 -13.20
CA VAL A 42 12.82 -8.51 -13.29
C VAL A 42 13.55 -7.17 -13.31
N PHE A 43 14.62 -7.04 -12.54
CA PHE A 43 15.44 -5.82 -12.54
C PHE A 43 16.09 -5.56 -13.90
N ASN A 44 16.54 -6.60 -14.60
CA ASN A 44 17.10 -6.46 -15.95
C ASN A 44 16.03 -5.99 -16.95
N VAL A 45 14.80 -6.50 -16.83
CA VAL A 45 13.67 -6.04 -17.65
C VAL A 45 13.36 -4.58 -17.37
N LEU A 46 13.35 -4.17 -16.10
CA LEU A 46 13.08 -2.79 -15.71
C LEU A 46 14.20 -1.84 -16.16
N LEU A 47 15.48 -2.25 -16.08
CA LEU A 47 16.59 -1.47 -16.62
C LEU A 47 16.43 -1.23 -18.11
N GLN A 48 16.05 -2.25 -18.89
CA GLN A 48 15.77 -2.10 -20.32
C GLN A 48 14.66 -1.09 -20.58
N VAL A 49 13.56 -1.14 -19.80
CA VAL A 49 12.45 -0.18 -19.89
C VAL A 49 12.92 1.23 -19.59
N MET A 50 13.66 1.43 -18.50
CA MET A 50 14.14 2.75 -18.07
C MET A 50 15.19 3.34 -19.02
N ASP A 51 16.06 2.51 -19.62
CA ASP A 51 17.10 2.97 -20.54
C ASP A 51 16.57 3.31 -21.94
N HIS A 52 15.66 2.49 -22.47
CA HIS A 52 15.23 2.57 -23.86
C HIS A 52 13.81 3.10 -24.04
N GLY A 53 13.04 3.16 -22.96
CA GLY A 53 11.62 3.50 -23.02
C GLY A 53 10.80 2.49 -23.85
N THR A 54 11.36 1.29 -24.09
CA THR A 54 10.70 0.21 -24.83
C THR A 54 11.07 -1.14 -24.22
N LEU A 55 10.19 -2.12 -24.42
CA LEU A 55 10.42 -3.50 -24.01
C LEU A 55 9.98 -4.44 -25.14
N THR A 56 10.84 -5.40 -25.48
CA THR A 56 10.52 -6.45 -26.45
C THR A 56 10.23 -7.74 -25.68
N ASP A 57 9.09 -8.36 -25.94
CA ASP A 57 8.74 -9.65 -25.35
C ASP A 57 9.38 -10.82 -26.11
N ASN A 58 9.23 -12.02 -25.56
CA ASN A 58 9.79 -13.24 -26.17
C ASN A 58 9.18 -13.58 -27.53
N ASN A 59 8.03 -13.00 -27.89
CA ASN A 59 7.39 -13.15 -29.19
C ASN A 59 7.82 -12.10 -30.20
N GLY A 60 8.77 -11.22 -29.83
CA GLY A 60 9.26 -10.13 -30.67
C GLY A 60 8.36 -8.90 -30.72
N ARG A 61 7.31 -8.83 -29.91
CA ARG A 61 6.44 -7.66 -29.81
C ARG A 61 7.14 -6.57 -29.03
N VAL A 62 7.19 -5.36 -29.59
CA VAL A 62 7.78 -4.18 -28.95
C VAL A 62 6.67 -3.32 -28.35
N ALA A 63 6.77 -3.04 -27.07
CA ALA A 63 5.90 -2.12 -26.33
C ALA A 63 6.65 -0.82 -25.98
N SER A 64 6.00 0.33 -26.13
CA SER A 64 6.53 1.63 -25.72
C SER A 64 6.10 1.96 -24.29
N PHE A 65 7.06 2.39 -23.48
CA PHE A 65 6.87 2.84 -22.09
C PHE A 65 7.13 4.34 -21.91
N LYS A 66 7.32 5.09 -23.00
CA LYS A 66 7.66 6.52 -22.93
C LYS A 66 6.63 7.39 -22.21
N ASN A 67 5.37 6.97 -22.21
CA ASN A 67 4.27 7.67 -21.54
C ASN A 67 3.73 6.88 -20.34
N VAL A 68 4.52 5.96 -19.79
CA VAL A 68 4.17 5.17 -18.62
C VAL A 68 4.91 5.72 -17.41
N VAL A 69 4.18 5.93 -16.32
CA VAL A 69 4.79 6.20 -15.01
C VAL A 69 5.02 4.86 -14.31
N LEU A 70 6.26 4.57 -13.95
CA LEU A 70 6.64 3.36 -13.25
C LEU A 70 6.82 3.67 -11.76
N ILE A 71 6.03 3.03 -10.92
CA ILE A 71 6.11 3.15 -9.46
C ILE A 71 6.52 1.80 -8.89
N MET A 72 7.54 1.81 -8.04
CA MET A 72 8.00 0.61 -7.33
C MET A 72 7.93 0.86 -5.84
N THR A 73 7.35 -0.07 -5.08
CA THR A 73 7.34 -0.03 -3.63
C THR A 73 8.30 -1.05 -3.04
N THR A 74 8.85 -0.75 -1.89
CA THR A 74 9.74 -1.67 -1.18
C THR A 74 9.64 -1.46 0.32
N ASN A 75 9.72 -2.53 1.09
CA ASN A 75 9.81 -2.53 2.55
C ASN A 75 11.24 -2.82 3.06
N SER A 76 12.23 -2.85 2.18
CA SER A 76 13.61 -3.25 2.51
C SER A 76 14.26 -2.43 3.62
N GLY A 77 13.78 -1.20 3.90
CA GLY A 77 14.30 -0.33 4.96
C GLY A 77 13.61 -0.46 6.31
N ALA A 78 12.37 -0.88 6.33
CA ALA A 78 11.53 -0.85 7.54
C ALA A 78 12.07 -1.73 8.67
N GLN A 79 12.67 -2.88 8.35
CA GLN A 79 13.22 -3.80 9.37
C GLN A 79 14.54 -3.32 9.97
N GLU A 80 15.39 -2.66 9.19
CA GLU A 80 16.67 -2.12 9.68
C GLU A 80 16.43 -0.84 10.50
N MET A 81 15.52 0.03 10.06
CA MET A 81 15.10 1.22 10.81
C MET A 81 14.51 0.84 12.18
N ALA A 82 13.67 -0.20 12.24
CA ALA A 82 13.11 -0.70 13.49
C ALA A 82 14.18 -1.31 14.44
N ARG A 83 15.28 -1.85 13.93
CA ARG A 83 16.40 -2.36 14.74
C ARG A 83 17.26 -1.24 15.31
N ASN A 84 17.46 -0.17 14.55
CA ASN A 84 18.27 0.99 14.98
C ASN A 84 17.54 1.86 16.03
N SER A 85 16.20 1.85 16.06
CA SER A 85 15.41 2.59 17.04
C SER A 85 15.46 2.00 18.46
N MET A 86 15.96 0.77 18.65
CA MET A 86 16.18 0.15 19.97
C MET A 86 17.47 0.61 20.68
N GLY A 87 18.26 1.50 20.07
CA GLY A 87 19.44 2.12 20.68
C GLY A 87 19.09 3.48 21.32
N PHE A 88 19.69 3.79 22.47
CA PHE A 88 19.41 4.94 23.34
C PHE A 88 19.65 6.36 22.74
N GLN A 89 19.82 6.52 21.45
CA GLN A 89 19.95 7.82 20.78
C GLN A 89 18.96 7.92 19.62
N LYS A 90 18.05 8.89 19.69
CA LYS A 90 17.28 9.38 18.54
C LYS A 90 18.27 10.01 17.56
N GLN A 91 18.78 9.24 16.62
CA GLN A 91 19.47 9.77 15.45
C GLN A 91 18.43 10.10 14.37
N ASP A 92 18.67 11.18 13.67
CA ASP A 92 17.88 11.62 12.52
C ASP A 92 17.91 10.53 11.44
N ASN A 93 16.85 9.75 11.34
CA ASN A 93 16.78 8.50 10.53
C ASN A 93 16.63 8.75 9.02
N SER A 94 16.71 10.00 8.57
CA SER A 94 16.57 10.33 7.13
C SER A 94 17.70 9.75 6.25
N SER A 95 18.89 9.49 6.83
CA SER A 95 20.01 8.86 6.11
C SER A 95 19.90 7.34 6.01
N ASP A 96 19.24 6.69 6.96
CA ASP A 96 19.22 5.23 7.08
C ASP A 96 18.38 4.57 5.96
N GLY A 97 17.28 5.18 5.55
CA GLY A 97 16.45 4.70 4.44
C GLY A 97 17.20 4.67 3.11
N VAL A 98 18.03 5.69 2.85
CA VAL A 98 18.84 5.77 1.63
C VAL A 98 19.94 4.71 1.64
N GLU A 99 20.54 4.41 2.80
CA GLU A 99 21.56 3.37 2.91
C GLU A 99 21.01 1.96 2.65
N VAL A 100 19.79 1.71 3.10
CA VAL A 100 19.12 0.42 2.85
C VAL A 100 18.81 0.24 1.36
N ILE A 101 18.31 1.29 0.71
CA ILE A 101 18.10 1.29 -0.74
C ILE A 101 19.43 1.05 -1.48
N LYS A 102 20.56 1.62 -1.00
CA LYS A 102 21.89 1.39 -1.55
C LYS A 102 22.35 -0.07 -1.45
N LYS A 103 21.96 -0.77 -0.40
CA LYS A 103 22.26 -2.20 -0.20
C LYS A 103 21.34 -3.13 -1.01
N ALA A 104 20.06 -2.77 -1.12
CA ALA A 104 19.05 -3.59 -1.77
C ALA A 104 19.10 -3.52 -3.31
N PHE A 105 19.52 -2.37 -3.86
CA PHE A 105 19.49 -2.13 -5.30
C PHE A 105 20.88 -1.74 -5.83
N SER A 106 21.24 -2.27 -7.02
CA SER A 106 22.50 -1.95 -7.66
C SER A 106 22.63 -0.43 -7.94
N PRO A 107 23.85 0.11 -7.98
CA PRO A 107 24.07 1.51 -8.34
C PRO A 107 23.47 1.85 -9.72
N GLU A 108 23.58 0.93 -10.67
CA GLU A 108 23.02 1.08 -12.00
C GLU A 108 21.50 1.29 -11.96
N PHE A 109 20.78 0.44 -11.23
CA PHE A 109 19.33 0.54 -11.09
C PHE A 109 18.92 1.86 -10.40
N ARG A 110 19.60 2.23 -9.32
CA ARG A 110 19.30 3.48 -8.59
C ARG A 110 19.51 4.75 -9.42
N ASN A 111 20.53 4.75 -10.29
CA ASN A 111 20.83 5.90 -11.15
C ASN A 111 19.80 6.11 -12.27
N ARG A 112 18.86 5.19 -12.46
CA ARG A 112 17.75 5.29 -13.42
C ARG A 112 16.44 5.77 -12.78
N LEU A 113 16.40 5.85 -11.44
CA LEU A 113 15.22 6.36 -10.74
C LEU A 113 15.20 7.87 -10.80
N ASP A 114 14.08 8.45 -11.20
CA ASP A 114 13.86 9.89 -11.20
C ASP A 114 13.71 10.43 -9.78
N ALA A 115 13.06 9.67 -8.90
CA ALA A 115 12.86 10.04 -7.50
C ALA A 115 12.78 8.82 -6.59
N ILE A 116 13.23 8.99 -5.35
CA ILE A 116 13.03 8.04 -4.25
C ILE A 116 12.23 8.78 -3.19
N VAL A 117 11.03 8.28 -2.88
CA VAL A 117 10.15 8.84 -1.87
C VAL A 117 10.15 7.93 -0.66
N GLN A 118 10.54 8.47 0.47
CA GLN A 118 10.50 7.78 1.75
C GLN A 118 9.20 8.10 2.46
N PHE A 119 8.55 7.06 3.01
CA PHE A 119 7.38 7.21 3.86
C PHE A 119 7.79 6.94 5.30
N ASP A 120 7.58 7.93 6.16
CA ASP A 120 7.85 7.84 7.59
C ASP A 120 6.68 7.22 8.36
N SER A 121 6.91 6.91 9.64
CA SER A 121 5.84 6.52 10.55
C SER A 121 4.82 7.65 10.71
N LEU A 122 3.54 7.27 10.89
CA LEU A 122 2.46 8.24 11.02
C LEU A 122 2.52 8.93 12.41
N PRO A 123 2.49 10.26 12.49
CA PRO A 123 2.30 10.98 13.75
C PRO A 123 0.92 10.68 14.36
N GLU A 124 0.79 10.80 15.70
CA GLU A 124 -0.45 10.52 16.42
C GLU A 124 -1.65 11.33 15.88
N GLU A 125 -1.43 12.59 15.52
CA GLU A 125 -2.47 13.45 14.94
C GLU A 125 -3.01 12.90 13.61
N VAL A 126 -2.14 12.34 12.78
CA VAL A 126 -2.54 11.71 11.51
C VAL A 126 -3.29 10.40 11.77
N ILE A 127 -2.86 9.63 12.78
CA ILE A 127 -3.57 8.40 13.17
C ILE A 127 -4.99 8.73 13.65
N LEU A 128 -5.17 9.78 14.45
CA LEU A 128 -6.50 10.25 14.87
C LEU A 128 -7.36 10.67 13.67
N THR A 129 -6.78 11.37 12.69
CA THR A 129 -7.49 11.70 11.45
C THR A 129 -7.96 10.46 10.68
N ILE A 130 -7.15 9.38 10.70
CA ILE A 130 -7.53 8.10 10.10
C ILE A 130 -8.70 7.46 10.87
N VAL A 131 -8.68 7.51 12.21
CA VAL A 131 -9.81 7.06 13.05
C VAL A 131 -11.07 7.82 12.65
N ASP A 132 -11.02 9.16 12.59
CA ASP A 132 -12.16 10.00 12.23
C ASP A 132 -12.73 9.68 10.84
N LYS A 133 -11.85 9.42 9.87
CA LYS A 133 -12.27 8.98 8.54
C LYS A 133 -13.08 7.68 8.61
N PHE A 134 -12.57 6.67 9.32
CA PHE A 134 -13.30 5.40 9.46
C PHE A 134 -14.62 5.56 10.23
N LEU A 135 -14.65 6.41 11.26
CA LEU A 135 -15.88 6.70 12.00
C LEU A 135 -16.91 7.41 11.11
N THR A 136 -16.49 8.34 10.28
CA THR A 136 -17.32 9.00 9.28
C THR A 136 -17.91 8.00 8.27
N GLU A 137 -17.11 7.03 7.82
CA GLU A 137 -17.58 5.96 6.93
C GLU A 137 -18.60 5.05 7.63
N VAL A 138 -18.46 4.81 8.94
CA VAL A 138 -19.47 4.09 9.74
C VAL A 138 -20.74 4.91 9.87
N GLN A 139 -20.64 6.21 10.21
CA GLN A 139 -21.79 7.10 10.32
C GLN A 139 -22.58 7.14 9.01
N ALA A 140 -21.94 7.27 7.87
CA ALA A 140 -22.61 7.28 6.57
C ALA A 140 -23.45 6.01 6.32
N GLN A 141 -23.01 4.85 6.85
CA GLN A 141 -23.78 3.61 6.78
C GLN A 141 -24.96 3.58 7.76
N LEU A 142 -24.81 4.25 8.91
CA LEU A 142 -25.85 4.34 9.94
C LEU A 142 -26.94 5.37 9.62
N ASP A 143 -26.63 6.39 8.82
CA ASP A 143 -27.58 7.43 8.40
C ASP A 143 -28.79 6.84 7.68
N GLU A 144 -28.60 5.80 6.86
CA GLU A 144 -29.68 5.06 6.21
C GLU A 144 -30.66 4.40 7.21
N LYS A 145 -30.18 4.15 8.43
CA LYS A 145 -30.95 3.55 9.52
C LYS A 145 -31.42 4.55 10.57
N GLN A 146 -31.19 5.84 10.34
CA GLN A 146 -31.51 6.92 11.28
C GLN A 146 -30.85 6.74 12.66
N VAL A 147 -29.59 6.26 12.66
CA VAL A 147 -28.77 6.07 13.85
C VAL A 147 -27.60 7.04 13.83
N THR A 148 -27.42 7.77 14.92
CA THR A 148 -26.28 8.68 15.12
C THR A 148 -25.25 8.00 16.00
N LEU A 149 -23.98 8.04 15.58
CA LEU A 149 -22.83 7.52 16.34
C LEU A 149 -22.05 8.69 16.92
N GLU A 150 -21.96 8.77 18.22
CA GLU A 150 -21.12 9.70 18.94
C GLU A 150 -19.95 8.93 19.57
N VAL A 151 -18.73 9.38 19.30
CA VAL A 151 -17.51 8.73 19.83
C VAL A 151 -16.75 9.76 20.62
N ASP A 152 -16.52 9.48 21.92
CA ASP A 152 -15.80 10.39 22.79
C ASP A 152 -14.28 10.40 22.51
N ASP A 153 -13.56 11.36 23.08
CA ASP A 153 -12.12 11.52 22.84
C ASP A 153 -11.32 10.35 23.42
N ASP A 154 -11.74 9.74 24.51
CA ASP A 154 -11.07 8.60 25.11
C ASP A 154 -11.19 7.34 24.24
N ALA A 155 -12.37 7.12 23.67
CA ALA A 155 -12.59 6.04 22.70
C ALA A 155 -11.80 6.26 21.41
N ARG A 156 -11.74 7.51 20.91
CA ARG A 156 -10.90 7.86 19.74
C ARG A 156 -9.42 7.60 20.00
N LEU A 157 -8.91 7.99 21.16
CA LEU A 157 -7.53 7.71 21.58
C LEU A 157 -7.29 6.20 21.75
N TRP A 158 -8.23 5.48 22.30
CA TRP A 158 -8.12 4.03 22.44
C TRP A 158 -8.08 3.35 21.07
N LEU A 159 -8.94 3.75 20.13
CA LEU A 159 -8.95 3.26 18.76
C LEU A 159 -7.62 3.55 18.05
N SER A 160 -7.08 4.76 18.19
CA SER A 160 -5.81 5.14 17.57
C SER A 160 -4.66 4.26 18.04
N ARG A 161 -4.56 4.02 19.35
CA ARG A 161 -3.49 3.19 19.95
C ARG A 161 -3.61 1.71 19.60
N ARG A 162 -4.82 1.18 19.46
CA ARG A 162 -5.06 -0.22 19.12
C ARG A 162 -5.06 -0.49 17.63
N GLY A 163 -5.48 0.50 16.85
CA GLY A 163 -5.58 0.40 15.39
C GLY A 163 -4.29 0.72 14.64
N TYR A 164 -3.25 1.17 15.33
CA TYR A 164 -1.94 1.46 14.78
C TYR A 164 -0.88 0.46 15.26
N ASP A 165 -0.03 0.03 14.36
CA ASP A 165 1.12 -0.82 14.63
C ASP A 165 2.34 -0.26 13.87
N GLU A 166 3.49 -0.17 14.49
CA GLU A 166 4.70 0.43 13.89
C GLU A 166 5.14 -0.27 12.59
N LYS A 167 4.87 -1.57 12.46
CA LYS A 167 5.24 -2.35 11.27
C LYS A 167 4.16 -2.40 10.20
N MET A 168 2.90 -2.41 10.62
CA MET A 168 1.74 -2.52 9.73
C MET A 168 1.07 -1.18 9.47
N GLY A 169 1.48 -0.10 10.16
CA GLY A 169 0.85 1.21 10.07
C GLY A 169 -0.59 1.17 10.58
N ALA A 170 -1.49 1.83 9.87
CA ALA A 170 -2.91 1.89 10.21
C ALA A 170 -3.75 0.73 9.63
N ARG A 171 -3.13 -0.29 9.03
CA ARG A 171 -3.85 -1.47 8.47
C ARG A 171 -4.73 -2.19 9.50
N PRO A 172 -4.32 -2.36 10.77
CA PRO A 172 -5.18 -2.99 11.78
C PRO A 172 -6.44 -2.18 12.13
N MET A 173 -6.47 -0.86 11.86
CA MET A 173 -7.57 0.05 12.21
C MET A 173 -8.92 -0.44 11.67
N TYR A 174 -8.96 -0.83 10.40
CA TYR A 174 -10.18 -1.36 9.78
C TYR A 174 -10.75 -2.54 10.58
N ARG A 175 -9.88 -3.49 10.99
CA ARG A 175 -10.29 -4.67 11.73
C ARG A 175 -10.80 -4.32 13.14
N ILE A 176 -10.13 -3.40 13.82
CA ILE A 176 -10.57 -2.93 15.14
C ILE A 176 -11.94 -2.29 15.07
N ILE A 177 -12.16 -1.40 14.12
CA ILE A 177 -13.46 -0.75 13.91
C ILE A 177 -14.53 -1.79 13.52
N GLN A 178 -14.19 -2.73 12.65
CA GLN A 178 -15.10 -3.82 12.28
C GLN A 178 -15.53 -4.64 13.51
N ASP A 179 -14.57 -5.05 14.34
CA ASP A 179 -14.83 -5.95 15.46
C ASP A 179 -15.45 -5.25 16.69
N LYS A 180 -15.06 -3.98 16.96
CA LYS A 180 -15.43 -3.28 18.17
C LYS A 180 -16.61 -2.33 18.01
N ILE A 181 -16.87 -1.86 16.78
CA ILE A 181 -17.94 -0.92 16.50
C ILE A 181 -18.99 -1.56 15.58
N LYS A 182 -18.60 -1.96 14.37
CA LYS A 182 -19.60 -2.41 13.38
C LYS A 182 -20.34 -3.67 13.78
N LYS A 183 -19.66 -4.68 14.33
CA LYS A 183 -20.33 -5.93 14.75
C LYS A 183 -21.34 -5.71 15.87
N PRO A 184 -21.00 -5.07 17.02
CA PRO A 184 -21.98 -4.79 18.06
C PRO A 184 -23.16 -3.94 17.55
N LEU A 185 -22.88 -2.92 16.72
CA LEU A 185 -23.94 -2.10 16.13
C LEU A 185 -24.86 -2.90 15.20
N ALA A 186 -24.31 -3.84 14.43
CA ALA A 186 -25.12 -4.69 13.57
C ALA A 186 -26.09 -5.59 14.38
N GLU A 187 -25.65 -6.11 15.52
CA GLU A 187 -26.51 -6.88 16.43
C GLU A 187 -27.65 -6.01 16.97
N GLU A 188 -27.36 -4.77 17.42
CA GLU A 188 -28.38 -3.83 17.90
C GLU A 188 -29.33 -3.37 16.78
N LEU A 189 -28.83 -3.19 15.56
CA LEU A 189 -29.65 -2.81 14.40
C LEU A 189 -30.59 -3.92 13.92
N ILE A 190 -30.22 -5.21 14.16
CA ILE A 190 -31.03 -6.34 13.71
C ILE A 190 -31.96 -6.81 14.82
N PHE A 191 -31.48 -6.92 16.05
CA PHE A 191 -32.16 -7.58 17.16
C PHE A 191 -32.46 -6.67 18.34
N GLY A 192 -31.78 -5.51 18.43
CA GLY A 192 -31.86 -4.60 19.55
C GLY A 192 -32.87 -3.46 19.38
N GLU A 193 -32.75 -2.44 20.22
CA GLU A 193 -33.67 -1.30 20.28
C GLU A 193 -33.56 -0.40 19.04
N LEU A 194 -32.38 -0.36 18.39
CA LEU A 194 -32.16 0.43 17.18
C LEU A 194 -32.88 -0.10 15.94
N SER A 195 -33.39 -1.33 16.00
CA SER A 195 -34.08 -1.97 14.86
C SER A 195 -35.38 -1.31 14.45
N LYS A 196 -36.04 -0.56 15.36
CA LYS A 196 -37.43 -0.04 15.16
C LYS A 196 -37.48 1.43 14.81
N ASN A 197 -36.73 2.29 15.50
CA ASN A 197 -36.88 3.74 15.43
C ASN A 197 -35.56 4.50 15.23
N GLY A 198 -34.45 3.79 14.96
CA GLY A 198 -33.15 4.43 15.01
C GLY A 198 -32.76 4.84 16.43
N GLY A 199 -31.91 5.83 16.57
CA GLY A 199 -31.45 6.34 17.87
C GLY A 199 -30.06 6.92 17.85
N SER A 200 -29.47 7.15 19.04
CA SER A 200 -28.06 7.52 19.16
C SER A 200 -27.29 6.48 19.96
N VAL A 201 -26.05 6.26 19.55
CA VAL A 201 -25.10 5.36 20.20
C VAL A 201 -23.89 6.17 20.59
N ILE A 202 -23.49 6.06 21.86
CA ILE A 202 -22.30 6.73 22.41
C ILE A 202 -21.26 5.66 22.72
N ILE A 203 -20.02 5.89 22.29
CA ILE A 203 -18.88 5.02 22.51
C ILE A 203 -17.77 5.79 23.21
#